data_53a3bd567c8a5e4c3103b3bd06d90ad9
#
_entry.id   53a3bd567c8a5e4c3103b3bd06d90ad9
#
_cell.length_a   1.000
_cell.length_b   1.000
_cell.length_c   1.000
_cell.angle_alpha   90.00
_cell.angle_beta   90.00
_cell.angle_gamma   90.00
#
_symmetry.space_group_name_H-M   'P 1'
#
loop_
_entity.id
_entity.type
_entity.pdbx_description
1 polymer ?
#
loop_
_entity_poly.entity_id
_entity_poly.type
_entity_poly.pdbx_seq_one_letter_code
_entity_poly.pdbx_strand_id
1 'polypeptide(L)'
;EKGAANSNTSTTILKRQLENPEAHIIITTIQKLATFIKKNPGHEVYQKHVVIIFDECHRSQFGDMHKAIVHNFKKYHLFGFTGTPIFAVNAGSSTDPRYFTTAQTFGDQLHTYTIVDAINDKNVLPFRVDYIKTMDTEPDMDDKQVWDIDREKAFMAPKRISLVTKYILDHFDQKTYRGDKSYEFNLLTNVAEVASAQRGTVEEIKQKQRVSGFNSIFCVASVPMAKLYYQEFKKQMAADPTKRLRIATIYSYGANEAETDGILDEENPEDTSNLDQSSRDFLDAAIQDYNEMFHTNYSTDGERFQNYYKDVSLRMKNKELDLLIVVNMFLTGFDAT
;
A
#
# COMPACT_ATOMS: atom_id res chain seq x y z
N GLU A 1 -20.03 -13.49 -15.32
CA GLU A 1 -20.14 -13.03 -16.71
C GLU A 1 -19.09 -11.95 -16.98
N LYS A 2 -18.42 -12.00 -18.14
CA LYS A 2 -17.52 -10.94 -18.59
C LYS A 2 -18.31 -9.63 -18.73
N GLY A 3 -17.91 -8.57 -18.02
CA GLY A 3 -18.55 -7.25 -18.10
C GLY A 3 -19.67 -6.99 -17.07
N ALA A 4 -19.94 -7.92 -16.16
CA ALA A 4 -20.93 -7.71 -15.10
C ALA A 4 -20.52 -6.61 -14.11
N ALA A 5 -19.22 -6.44 -13.85
CA ALA A 5 -18.69 -5.41 -12.96
C ALA A 5 -18.16 -4.21 -13.77
N ASN A 6 -18.60 -3.02 -13.40
CA ASN A 6 -18.26 -1.78 -14.06
C ASN A 6 -17.35 -0.93 -13.16
N SER A 7 -16.07 -0.82 -13.53
CA SER A 7 -15.13 0.12 -12.90
C SER A 7 -15.25 1.52 -13.50
N ASN A 8 -14.78 2.52 -12.76
CA ASN A 8 -14.82 3.91 -13.23
C ASN A 8 -13.52 4.65 -12.94
N THR A 9 -13.10 5.47 -13.89
CA THR A 9 -11.90 6.32 -13.80
C THR A 9 -12.22 7.75 -13.38
N SER A 10 -13.49 8.15 -13.41
CA SER A 10 -13.93 9.50 -13.05
C SER A 10 -15.32 9.52 -12.43
N THR A 11 -15.63 10.60 -11.69
CA THR A 11 -16.96 10.84 -11.12
C THR A 11 -18.05 10.95 -12.21
N THR A 12 -17.71 11.44 -13.40
CA THR A 12 -18.63 11.53 -14.53
C THR A 12 -19.03 10.15 -15.05
N ILE A 13 -18.06 9.23 -15.15
CA ILE A 13 -18.32 7.84 -15.53
C ILE A 13 -19.16 7.15 -14.44
N LEU A 14 -18.81 7.35 -13.16
CA LEU A 14 -19.57 6.83 -12.03
C LEU A 14 -21.03 7.29 -12.10
N LYS A 15 -21.29 8.58 -12.34
CA LYS A 15 -22.66 9.12 -12.51
C LYS A 15 -23.42 8.38 -13.59
N ARG A 16 -22.82 8.23 -14.78
CA ARG A 16 -23.44 7.51 -15.91
C ARG A 16 -23.75 6.05 -15.56
N GLN A 17 -22.88 5.39 -14.80
CA GLN A 17 -23.11 4.01 -14.36
C GLN A 17 -24.23 3.91 -13.33
N LEU A 18 -24.32 4.84 -12.37
CA LEU A 18 -25.40 4.89 -11.37
C LEU A 18 -26.77 5.18 -11.98
N GLU A 19 -26.80 5.91 -13.10
CA GLU A 19 -28.01 6.21 -13.88
C GLU A 19 -28.40 5.08 -14.85
N ASN A 20 -27.46 4.19 -15.20
CA ASN A 20 -27.70 3.08 -16.12
C ASN A 20 -28.44 1.92 -15.41
N PRO A 21 -29.66 1.54 -15.84
CA PRO A 21 -30.39 0.42 -15.23
C PRO A 21 -29.72 -0.94 -15.44
N GLU A 22 -28.88 -1.10 -16.44
CA GLU A 22 -28.16 -2.36 -16.74
C GLU A 22 -26.86 -2.52 -15.94
N ALA A 23 -26.40 -1.47 -15.25
CA ALA A 23 -25.18 -1.52 -14.44
C ALA A 23 -25.51 -2.00 -13.01
N HIS A 24 -25.55 -3.31 -12.81
CA HIS A 24 -25.92 -3.91 -11.53
C HIS A 24 -24.78 -3.95 -10.52
N ILE A 25 -23.51 -4.06 -10.97
CA ILE A 25 -22.32 -4.10 -10.12
C ILE A 25 -21.42 -2.94 -10.53
N ILE A 26 -21.19 -2.02 -9.60
CA ILE A 26 -20.35 -0.84 -9.81
C ILE A 26 -19.20 -0.89 -8.80
N ILE A 27 -17.97 -0.90 -9.30
CA ILE A 27 -16.73 -0.81 -8.49
C ILE A 27 -16.26 0.63 -8.53
N THR A 28 -16.19 1.27 -7.37
CA THR A 28 -15.76 2.67 -7.27
C THR A 28 -14.99 2.90 -5.97
N THR A 29 -14.39 4.07 -5.84
CA THR A 29 -13.74 4.49 -4.61
C THR A 29 -14.71 5.28 -3.74
N ILE A 30 -14.48 5.28 -2.42
CA ILE A 30 -15.31 6.03 -1.47
C ILE A 30 -15.31 7.53 -1.79
N GLN A 31 -14.17 8.08 -2.25
CA GLN A 31 -14.01 9.50 -2.62
C GLN A 31 -14.84 9.86 -3.85
N LYS A 32 -14.81 9.02 -4.89
CA LYS A 32 -15.64 9.27 -6.09
C LYS A 32 -17.12 9.26 -5.73
N LEU A 33 -17.54 8.30 -4.87
CA LEU A 33 -18.92 8.23 -4.42
C LEU A 33 -19.29 9.43 -3.54
N ALA A 34 -18.45 9.83 -2.58
CA ALA A 34 -18.66 11.01 -1.76
C ALA A 34 -18.71 12.30 -2.61
N THR A 35 -17.81 12.44 -3.58
CA THR A 35 -17.81 13.56 -4.54
C THR A 35 -19.09 13.58 -5.39
N PHE A 36 -19.54 12.42 -5.84
CA PHE A 36 -20.81 12.30 -6.56
C PHE A 36 -21.97 12.76 -5.68
N ILE A 37 -22.05 12.32 -4.44
CA ILE A 37 -23.09 12.73 -3.48
C ILE A 37 -23.08 14.24 -3.27
N LYS A 38 -21.91 14.82 -3.04
CA LYS A 38 -21.75 16.27 -2.84
C LYS A 38 -22.21 17.09 -4.06
N LYS A 39 -21.95 16.60 -5.27
CA LYS A 39 -22.29 17.29 -6.53
C LYS A 39 -23.74 17.05 -7.00
N ASN A 40 -24.41 16.01 -6.51
CA ASN A 40 -25.75 15.62 -6.95
C ASN A 40 -26.68 15.39 -5.74
N PRO A 41 -26.98 16.43 -4.94
CA PRO A 41 -27.88 16.30 -3.79
C PRO A 41 -29.29 15.89 -4.27
N GLY A 42 -29.92 14.97 -3.54
CA GLY A 42 -31.29 14.51 -3.85
C GLY A 42 -31.42 13.62 -5.08
N HIS A 43 -30.32 13.07 -5.61
CA HIS A 43 -30.35 12.21 -6.79
C HIS A 43 -31.23 10.97 -6.57
N GLU A 44 -31.95 10.54 -7.60
CA GLU A 44 -32.92 9.42 -7.51
C GLU A 44 -32.27 8.07 -7.06
N VAL A 45 -30.99 7.86 -7.33
CA VAL A 45 -30.27 6.66 -6.94
C VAL A 45 -30.28 6.43 -5.42
N TYR A 46 -30.40 7.49 -4.62
CA TYR A 46 -30.45 7.38 -3.16
C TYR A 46 -31.74 6.74 -2.63
N GLN A 47 -32.77 6.66 -3.47
CA GLN A 47 -34.04 6.00 -3.14
C GLN A 47 -34.09 4.53 -3.58
N LYS A 48 -33.13 4.11 -4.42
CA LYS A 48 -33.01 2.72 -4.87
C LYS A 48 -32.53 1.84 -3.71
N HIS A 49 -32.91 0.56 -3.74
CA HIS A 49 -32.36 -0.43 -2.82
C HIS A 49 -30.96 -0.85 -3.31
N VAL A 50 -29.97 -0.63 -2.50
CA VAL A 50 -28.56 -0.89 -2.84
C VAL A 50 -27.88 -1.77 -1.80
N VAL A 51 -26.90 -2.54 -2.24
CA VAL A 51 -25.97 -3.24 -1.36
C VAL A 51 -24.61 -2.55 -1.51
N ILE A 52 -24.08 -2.05 -0.41
CA ILE A 52 -22.80 -1.35 -0.37
C ILE A 52 -21.80 -2.25 0.35
N ILE A 53 -20.72 -2.58 -0.34
CA ILE A 53 -19.66 -3.44 0.16
C ILE A 53 -18.40 -2.59 0.26
N PHE A 54 -17.85 -2.47 1.47
CA PHE A 54 -16.58 -1.83 1.74
C PHE A 54 -15.49 -2.89 1.86
N ASP A 55 -14.51 -2.82 1.01
CA ASP A 55 -13.24 -3.53 1.17
C ASP A 55 -12.28 -2.68 1.99
N GLU A 56 -11.40 -3.31 2.78
CA GLU A 56 -10.51 -2.65 3.75
C GLU A 56 -11.28 -1.63 4.62
N CYS A 57 -12.44 -2.02 5.11
CA CYS A 57 -13.42 -1.10 5.71
C CYS A 57 -12.89 -0.35 6.94
N HIS A 58 -11.84 -0.86 7.62
CA HIS A 58 -11.18 -0.18 8.72
C HIS A 58 -10.60 1.19 8.34
N ARG A 59 -10.24 1.40 7.08
CA ARG A 59 -9.71 2.67 6.57
C ARG A 59 -10.78 3.74 6.37
N SER A 60 -12.02 3.33 6.14
CA SER A 60 -13.09 4.23 5.70
C SER A 60 -14.25 4.37 6.68
N GLN A 61 -14.25 3.60 7.78
CA GLN A 61 -15.44 3.50 8.65
C GLN A 61 -15.71 4.75 9.52
N PHE A 62 -14.74 5.66 9.70
CA PHE A 62 -14.87 6.81 10.58
C PHE A 62 -14.94 8.17 9.88
N GLY A 63 -14.73 8.21 8.56
CA GLY A 63 -14.62 9.47 7.82
C GLY A 63 -15.98 10.10 7.46
N ASP A 64 -15.94 11.39 7.15
CA ASP A 64 -17.11 12.14 6.69
C ASP A 64 -17.68 11.58 5.37
N MET A 65 -16.86 10.93 4.58
CA MET A 65 -17.29 10.25 3.35
C MET A 65 -18.23 9.09 3.64
N HIS A 66 -17.92 8.25 4.66
CA HIS A 66 -18.81 7.19 5.11
C HIS A 66 -20.14 7.76 5.62
N LYS A 67 -20.07 8.82 6.46
CA LYS A 67 -21.28 9.51 6.96
C LYS A 67 -22.12 10.05 5.81
N ALA A 68 -21.51 10.66 4.79
CA ALA A 68 -22.22 11.17 3.62
C ALA A 68 -22.96 10.05 2.86
N ILE A 69 -22.35 8.87 2.73
CA ILE A 69 -22.96 7.72 2.06
C ILE A 69 -24.18 7.25 2.85
N VAL A 70 -24.03 6.91 4.13
CA VAL A 70 -25.13 6.37 4.96
C VAL A 70 -26.24 7.39 5.22
N HIS A 71 -25.93 8.70 5.15
CA HIS A 71 -26.94 9.75 5.30
C HIS A 71 -27.80 9.89 4.04
N ASN A 72 -27.24 9.74 2.85
CA ASN A 72 -27.93 9.99 1.59
C ASN A 72 -28.71 8.78 1.09
N PHE A 73 -28.13 7.58 1.09
CA PHE A 73 -28.84 6.38 0.71
C PHE A 73 -29.89 6.01 1.75
N LYS A 74 -31.15 5.76 1.31
CA LYS A 74 -32.29 5.52 2.23
C LYS A 74 -32.64 4.05 2.39
N LYS A 75 -32.30 3.21 1.42
CA LYS A 75 -32.59 1.77 1.41
C LYS A 75 -31.33 1.02 1.03
N TYR A 76 -30.55 0.65 2.04
CA TYR A 76 -29.28 -0.02 1.78
C TYR A 76 -29.00 -1.16 2.78
N HIS A 77 -28.18 -2.10 2.34
CA HIS A 77 -27.44 -3.02 3.20
C HIS A 77 -25.96 -2.67 3.12
N LEU A 78 -25.29 -2.72 4.26
CA LEU A 78 -23.90 -2.36 4.41
C LEU A 78 -23.11 -3.57 4.87
N PHE A 79 -22.06 -3.92 4.11
CA PHE A 79 -21.12 -4.98 4.48
C PHE A 79 -19.69 -4.43 4.48
N GLY A 80 -18.92 -4.80 5.50
CA GLY A 80 -17.50 -4.47 5.62
C GLY A 80 -16.64 -5.71 5.58
N PHE A 81 -15.61 -5.72 4.74
CA PHE A 81 -14.55 -6.71 4.71
C PHE A 81 -13.26 -6.08 5.19
N THR A 82 -12.52 -6.74 6.07
CA THR A 82 -11.24 -6.24 6.57
C THR A 82 -10.40 -7.36 7.18
N GLY A 83 -9.10 -7.31 6.94
CA GLY A 83 -8.12 -8.14 7.64
C GLY A 83 -7.76 -7.61 9.03
N THR A 84 -8.10 -6.35 9.35
CA THR A 84 -7.73 -5.66 10.60
C THR A 84 -8.92 -4.95 11.22
N PRO A 85 -9.89 -5.69 11.80
CA PRO A 85 -11.05 -5.08 12.43
C PRO A 85 -10.66 -4.23 13.64
N ILE A 86 -11.38 -3.14 13.86
CA ILE A 86 -11.18 -2.26 15.01
C ILE A 86 -12.08 -2.72 16.15
N PHE A 87 -11.44 -3.13 17.23
CA PHE A 87 -12.07 -3.51 18.49
C PHE A 87 -11.95 -2.37 19.52
N ALA A 88 -12.68 -2.44 20.60
CA ALA A 88 -12.63 -1.43 21.67
C ALA A 88 -11.22 -1.23 22.26
N VAL A 89 -10.40 -2.28 22.28
CA VAL A 89 -9.03 -2.26 22.82
C VAL A 89 -8.02 -1.57 21.92
N ASN A 90 -8.29 -1.43 20.62
CA ASN A 90 -7.42 -0.77 19.64
C ASN A 90 -8.10 0.40 18.92
N ALA A 91 -9.28 0.79 19.38
CA ALA A 91 -9.98 1.96 18.87
C ALA A 91 -9.25 3.25 19.31
N GLY A 92 -8.90 4.08 18.34
CA GLY A 92 -8.35 5.41 18.62
C GLY A 92 -9.40 6.37 19.19
N SER A 93 -8.98 7.58 19.54
CA SER A 93 -9.89 8.67 19.91
C SER A 93 -10.58 9.22 18.66
N SER A 94 -11.69 8.62 18.25
CA SER A 94 -12.52 9.17 17.17
C SER A 94 -13.36 10.35 17.67
N THR A 95 -13.61 11.32 16.81
CA THR A 95 -14.49 12.45 17.08
C THR A 95 -15.98 12.08 17.19
N ASP A 96 -16.37 10.90 16.67
CA ASP A 96 -17.76 10.43 16.72
C ASP A 96 -17.88 9.11 17.48
N PRO A 97 -18.46 9.14 18.71
CA PRO A 97 -18.59 7.96 19.59
C PRO A 97 -19.39 6.79 18.98
N ARG A 98 -20.14 7.03 17.91
CA ARG A 98 -20.98 6.00 17.26
C ARG A 98 -20.19 5.05 16.36
N TYR A 99 -18.95 5.38 16.04
CA TYR A 99 -18.15 4.68 15.04
C TYR A 99 -16.77 4.26 15.55
N PHE A 100 -16.63 3.99 16.84
CA PHE A 100 -15.34 3.60 17.43
C PHE A 100 -14.84 2.23 16.99
N THR A 101 -15.76 1.31 16.70
CA THR A 101 -15.39 -0.07 16.34
C THR A 101 -16.02 -0.50 15.03
N THR A 102 -15.46 -1.54 14.43
CA THR A 102 -16.02 -2.12 13.20
C THR A 102 -17.45 -2.63 13.42
N ALA A 103 -17.71 -3.24 14.58
CA ALA A 103 -19.05 -3.72 14.93
C ALA A 103 -20.08 -2.58 15.08
N GLN A 104 -19.69 -1.43 15.62
CA GLN A 104 -20.58 -0.28 15.71
C GLN A 104 -20.95 0.30 14.33
N THR A 105 -20.05 0.18 13.35
CA THR A 105 -20.25 0.70 12.01
C THR A 105 -21.02 -0.26 11.11
N PHE A 106 -20.68 -1.55 11.15
CA PHE A 106 -21.16 -2.56 10.20
C PHE A 106 -22.10 -3.58 10.82
N GLY A 107 -22.28 -3.58 12.15
CA GLY A 107 -23.09 -4.58 12.86
C GLY A 107 -22.33 -5.85 13.23
N ASP A 108 -23.06 -6.96 13.33
CA ASP A 108 -22.53 -8.23 13.80
C ASP A 108 -21.49 -8.81 12.82
N GLN A 109 -20.48 -9.44 13.39
CA GLN A 109 -19.48 -10.18 12.64
C GLN A 109 -20.10 -11.46 12.05
N LEU A 110 -20.21 -11.50 10.72
CA LEU A 110 -20.87 -12.60 10.01
C LEU A 110 -19.94 -13.78 9.74
N HIS A 111 -18.65 -13.52 9.51
CA HIS A 111 -17.66 -14.53 9.16
C HIS A 111 -16.26 -14.12 9.63
N THR A 112 -15.45 -15.11 9.94
CA THR A 112 -14.03 -14.93 10.29
C THR A 112 -13.21 -15.99 9.57
N TYR A 113 -12.13 -15.53 8.91
CA TYR A 113 -11.09 -16.39 8.35
C TYR A 113 -9.75 -15.78 8.74
N THR A 114 -9.16 -16.33 9.78
CA THR A 114 -7.94 -15.77 10.38
C THR A 114 -6.69 -16.24 9.64
N ILE A 115 -5.56 -15.57 9.92
CA ILE A 115 -4.25 -16.00 9.39
C ILE A 115 -3.90 -17.43 9.83
N VAL A 116 -4.37 -17.85 11.01
CA VAL A 116 -4.18 -19.22 11.51
C VAL A 116 -4.95 -20.22 10.66
N ASP A 117 -6.20 -19.90 10.32
CA ASP A 117 -7.02 -20.72 9.43
C ASP A 117 -6.38 -20.83 8.05
N ALA A 118 -5.91 -19.69 7.50
CA ALA A 118 -5.27 -19.64 6.20
C ALA A 118 -3.94 -20.45 6.14
N ILE A 119 -3.17 -20.46 7.22
CA ILE A 119 -1.96 -21.29 7.35
C ILE A 119 -2.33 -22.77 7.43
N ASN A 120 -3.34 -23.14 8.24
CA ASN A 120 -3.80 -24.51 8.38
C ASN A 120 -4.34 -25.06 7.04
N ASP A 121 -5.06 -24.25 6.30
CA ASP A 121 -5.58 -24.57 4.96
C ASP A 121 -4.50 -24.53 3.87
N LYS A 122 -3.26 -24.16 4.21
CA LYS A 122 -2.12 -24.02 3.28
C LYS A 122 -2.32 -22.93 2.22
N ASN A 123 -3.21 -21.98 2.45
CA ASN A 123 -3.41 -20.81 1.59
C ASN A 123 -2.37 -19.72 1.85
N VAL A 124 -1.77 -19.71 3.04
CA VAL A 124 -0.68 -18.80 3.44
C VAL A 124 0.46 -19.60 4.05
N LEU A 125 1.68 -19.22 3.74
CA LEU A 125 2.87 -19.82 4.35
C LEU A 125 3.00 -19.38 5.82
N PRO A 126 3.48 -20.27 6.72
CA PRO A 126 3.79 -19.87 8.08
C PRO A 126 4.89 -18.79 8.08
N PHE A 127 4.76 -17.84 9.00
CA PHE A 127 5.71 -16.73 9.15
C PHE A 127 6.24 -16.65 10.57
N ARG A 128 7.35 -15.95 10.72
CA ARG A 128 7.97 -15.64 12.00
C ARG A 128 8.06 -14.13 12.18
N VAL A 129 7.74 -13.64 13.37
CA VAL A 129 7.91 -12.24 13.74
C VAL A 129 9.13 -12.12 14.66
N ASP A 130 10.12 -11.31 14.25
CA ASP A 130 11.27 -10.96 15.05
C ASP A 130 11.16 -9.50 15.46
N TYR A 131 11.19 -9.23 16.76
CA TYR A 131 11.21 -7.87 17.32
C TYR A 131 12.63 -7.43 17.61
N ILE A 132 13.04 -6.29 17.05
CA ILE A 132 14.38 -5.74 17.21
C ILE A 132 14.26 -4.41 17.93
N LYS A 133 14.87 -4.30 19.10
CA LYS A 133 14.92 -3.06 19.86
C LYS A 133 15.85 -2.07 19.14
N THR A 134 15.29 -0.95 18.68
CA THR A 134 16.02 0.08 17.92
C THR A 134 16.23 1.37 18.73
N MET A 135 15.69 1.46 19.92
CA MET A 135 15.84 2.59 20.86
C MET A 135 16.03 2.06 22.26
N ASP A 136 16.92 2.67 23.02
CA ASP A 136 17.02 2.39 24.45
C ASP A 136 15.96 3.20 25.17
N THR A 137 14.99 2.50 25.76
CA THR A 137 14.01 3.06 26.70
C THR A 137 14.36 2.57 28.09
N GLU A 138 14.36 3.45 29.07
CA GLU A 138 14.52 3.04 30.47
C GLU A 138 13.30 2.18 30.88
N PRO A 139 13.51 1.12 31.70
CA PRO A 139 12.44 0.16 32.03
C PRO A 139 11.23 0.76 32.78
N ASP A 140 11.40 1.93 33.41
CA ASP A 140 10.40 2.59 34.26
C ASP A 140 9.86 3.93 33.65
N MET A 141 9.97 4.10 32.32
CA MET A 141 9.33 5.28 31.69
C MET A 141 7.80 5.16 31.77
N ASP A 142 7.18 6.10 32.49
CA ASP A 142 5.74 6.23 32.58
C ASP A 142 5.16 6.55 31.20
N ASP A 143 4.00 5.96 30.82
CA ASP A 143 3.37 6.14 29.51
C ASP A 143 3.20 7.61 29.11
N LYS A 144 3.02 8.52 30.07
CA LYS A 144 2.98 9.97 29.85
C LYS A 144 4.32 10.54 29.34
N GLN A 145 5.45 10.07 29.83
CA GLN A 145 6.78 10.53 29.38
C GLN A 145 7.08 10.06 27.94
N VAL A 146 6.52 8.93 27.52
CA VAL A 146 6.63 8.44 26.13
C VAL A 146 5.85 9.29 25.14
N TRP A 147 4.78 9.97 25.58
CA TRP A 147 4.00 10.89 24.74
C TRP A 147 4.70 12.22 24.46
N ASP A 148 5.57 12.67 25.36
CA ASP A 148 6.35 13.91 25.21
C ASP A 148 7.60 13.74 24.34
N ILE A 149 8.00 12.49 24.02
CA ILE A 149 9.07 12.23 23.06
C ILE A 149 8.50 12.49 21.66
N ASP A 150 9.10 13.41 20.93
CA ASP A 150 8.85 13.61 19.52
C ASP A 150 9.27 12.33 18.75
N ARG A 151 8.30 11.41 18.61
CA ARG A 151 8.51 10.08 18.01
C ARG A 151 9.06 10.19 16.59
N GLU A 152 8.61 11.18 15.85
CA GLU A 152 9.06 11.38 14.48
C GLU A 152 10.56 11.72 14.43
N LYS A 153 11.00 12.66 15.28
CA LYS A 153 12.44 12.98 15.41
C LYS A 153 13.27 11.79 15.87
N ALA A 154 12.76 11.02 16.83
CA ALA A 154 13.44 9.81 17.30
C ALA A 154 13.58 8.76 16.20
N PHE A 155 12.53 8.56 15.40
CA PHE A 155 12.56 7.61 14.28
C PHE A 155 13.47 8.06 13.13
N MET A 156 13.60 9.36 12.90
CA MET A 156 14.46 9.94 11.87
C MET A 156 15.89 10.24 12.37
N ALA A 157 16.24 9.91 13.61
CA ALA A 157 17.59 10.16 14.15
C ALA A 157 18.67 9.48 13.28
N PRO A 158 19.71 10.21 12.81
CA PRO A 158 20.70 9.68 11.86
C PRO A 158 21.40 8.42 12.36
N LYS A 159 21.70 8.34 13.67
CA LYS A 159 22.30 7.16 14.28
C LYS A 159 21.38 5.94 14.17
N ARG A 160 20.08 6.10 14.41
CA ARG A 160 19.11 5.03 14.29
C ARG A 160 18.97 4.56 12.84
N ILE A 161 18.81 5.49 11.89
CA ILE A 161 18.76 5.19 10.45
C ILE A 161 19.98 4.36 10.03
N SER A 162 21.18 4.79 10.43
CA SER A 162 22.42 4.09 10.11
C SER A 162 22.50 2.69 10.73
N LEU A 163 22.09 2.53 11.98
CA LEU A 163 22.11 1.23 12.66
C LEU A 163 21.07 0.25 12.08
N VAL A 164 19.87 0.72 11.78
CA VAL A 164 18.84 -0.11 11.15
C VAL A 164 19.24 -0.54 9.74
N THR A 165 19.78 0.39 8.94
CA THR A 165 20.31 0.07 7.61
C THR A 165 21.42 -0.96 7.68
N LYS A 166 22.38 -0.76 8.59
CA LYS A 166 23.47 -1.71 8.82
C LYS A 166 22.93 -3.09 9.21
N TYR A 167 21.97 -3.15 10.13
CA TYR A 167 21.37 -4.42 10.55
C TYR A 167 20.70 -5.15 9.38
N ILE A 168 19.95 -4.43 8.54
CA ILE A 168 19.30 -5.02 7.36
C ILE A 168 20.35 -5.58 6.41
N LEU A 169 21.38 -4.82 6.08
CA LEU A 169 22.47 -5.26 5.19
C LEU A 169 23.25 -6.46 5.75
N ASP A 170 23.55 -6.45 7.05
CA ASP A 170 24.32 -7.54 7.70
C ASP A 170 23.55 -8.87 7.75
N HIS A 171 22.22 -8.82 7.82
CA HIS A 171 21.37 -9.99 7.99
C HIS A 171 20.52 -10.32 6.75
N PHE A 172 20.70 -9.59 5.65
CA PHE A 172 19.85 -9.73 4.48
C PHE A 172 19.82 -11.16 3.94
N ASP A 173 20.97 -11.73 3.67
CA ASP A 173 21.09 -13.08 3.11
C ASP A 173 20.52 -14.16 4.05
N GLN A 174 20.77 -14.00 5.37
CA GLN A 174 20.22 -14.90 6.39
C GLN A 174 18.69 -14.83 6.44
N LYS A 175 18.12 -13.60 6.49
CA LYS A 175 16.68 -13.38 6.62
C LYS A 175 15.92 -13.74 5.34
N THR A 176 16.56 -13.59 4.20
CA THR A 176 16.00 -13.93 2.88
C THR A 176 16.38 -15.32 2.38
N TYR A 177 17.12 -16.10 3.15
CA TYR A 177 17.58 -17.46 2.81
C TYR A 177 18.35 -17.56 1.50
N ARG A 178 19.13 -16.55 1.12
CA ARG A 178 19.89 -16.55 -0.15
C ARG A 178 20.92 -17.63 -0.25
N GLY A 179 21.56 -17.99 0.86
CA GLY A 179 22.54 -19.07 0.92
C GLY A 179 21.92 -20.48 1.02
N ASP A 180 20.69 -20.57 1.53
CA ASP A 180 20.13 -21.83 2.01
C ASP A 180 19.03 -22.40 1.11
N LYS A 181 18.31 -21.54 0.37
CA LYS A 181 17.18 -21.96 -0.44
C LYS A 181 17.35 -21.55 -1.89
N SER A 182 17.26 -22.53 -2.79
CA SER A 182 17.12 -22.28 -4.21
C SER A 182 15.99 -23.12 -4.79
N TYR A 183 15.25 -22.56 -5.73
CA TYR A 183 14.09 -23.17 -6.35
C TYR A 183 13.95 -22.75 -7.82
N GLU A 184 13.18 -23.51 -8.58
CA GLU A 184 12.86 -23.15 -9.95
C GLU A 184 11.68 -22.19 -9.98
N PHE A 185 11.81 -21.13 -10.74
CA PHE A 185 10.81 -20.10 -10.89
C PHE A 185 10.65 -19.69 -12.36
N ASN A 186 9.43 -19.39 -12.79
CA ASN A 186 9.16 -18.91 -14.13
C ASN A 186 9.34 -17.40 -14.18
N LEU A 187 10.52 -16.95 -14.56
CA LEU A 187 10.86 -15.53 -14.67
C LEU A 187 10.26 -14.92 -15.95
N LEU A 188 9.63 -13.77 -15.80
CA LEU A 188 9.19 -12.93 -16.91
C LEU A 188 10.40 -12.24 -17.54
N THR A 189 10.71 -12.50 -18.80
CA THR A 189 11.93 -11.99 -19.45
C THR A 189 11.71 -10.64 -20.15
N ASN A 190 10.47 -10.29 -20.48
CA ASN A 190 10.11 -9.04 -21.16
C ASN A 190 9.34 -8.07 -20.23
N VAL A 191 9.82 -7.91 -18.98
CA VAL A 191 9.16 -7.10 -17.94
C VAL A 191 8.85 -5.68 -18.41
N ALA A 192 9.83 -4.95 -18.96
CA ALA A 192 9.66 -3.56 -19.37
C ALA A 192 8.63 -3.38 -20.50
N GLU A 193 8.56 -4.34 -21.43
CA GLU A 193 7.57 -4.34 -22.51
C GLU A 193 6.16 -4.53 -21.94
N VAL A 194 5.99 -5.52 -21.07
CA VAL A 194 4.70 -5.80 -20.41
C VAL A 194 4.25 -4.64 -19.52
N ALA A 195 5.18 -4.01 -18.80
CA ALA A 195 4.88 -2.86 -17.94
C ALA A 195 4.41 -1.64 -18.73
N SER A 196 5.00 -1.39 -19.89
CA SER A 196 4.71 -0.22 -20.74
C SER A 196 3.51 -0.43 -21.68
N ALA A 197 3.02 -1.65 -21.80
CA ALA A 197 1.92 -1.99 -22.70
C ALA A 197 0.54 -1.82 -22.03
N GLN A 198 -0.47 -1.65 -22.87
CA GLN A 198 -1.86 -1.81 -22.41
C GLN A 198 -2.10 -3.28 -22.03
N ARG A 199 -2.88 -3.49 -20.98
CA ARG A 199 -3.15 -4.83 -20.44
C ARG A 199 -3.65 -5.79 -21.52
N GLY A 200 -2.91 -6.89 -21.72
CA GLY A 200 -3.25 -7.96 -22.66
C GLY A 200 -2.85 -7.72 -24.12
N THR A 201 -2.10 -6.65 -24.43
CA THR A 201 -1.60 -6.37 -25.80
C THR A 201 -0.21 -6.98 -26.07
N VAL A 202 0.55 -7.26 -25.01
CA VAL A 202 1.87 -7.91 -25.11
C VAL A 202 1.81 -9.25 -24.41
N GLU A 203 2.34 -10.27 -25.07
CA GLU A 203 2.44 -11.62 -24.52
C GLU A 203 3.57 -11.69 -23.47
N GLU A 204 3.28 -12.31 -22.32
CA GLU A 204 4.27 -12.56 -21.29
C GLU A 204 5.20 -13.71 -21.71
N ILE A 205 6.49 -13.41 -21.86
CA ILE A 205 7.51 -14.40 -22.17
C ILE A 205 8.16 -14.86 -20.87
N LYS A 206 7.86 -16.10 -20.47
CA LYS A 206 8.39 -16.68 -19.22
C LYS A 206 9.46 -17.73 -19.52
N GLN A 207 10.55 -17.66 -18.75
CA GLN A 207 11.63 -18.63 -18.80
C GLN A 207 11.85 -19.23 -17.41
N LYS A 208 11.91 -20.56 -17.35
CA LYS A 208 12.19 -21.29 -16.12
C LYS A 208 13.67 -21.13 -15.75
N GLN A 209 13.93 -20.54 -14.59
CA GLN A 209 15.29 -20.35 -14.08
C GLN A 209 15.36 -20.73 -12.61
N ARG A 210 16.58 -21.06 -12.15
CA ARG A 210 16.85 -21.31 -10.74
C ARG A 210 17.18 -20.00 -10.05
N VAL A 211 16.40 -19.66 -9.02
CA VAL A 211 16.59 -18.47 -8.19
C VAL A 211 16.95 -18.86 -6.76
N SER A 212 17.65 -17.98 -6.06
CA SER A 212 18.07 -18.20 -4.67
C SER A 212 17.41 -17.20 -3.74
N GLY A 213 16.88 -17.70 -2.64
CA GLY A 213 16.30 -16.88 -1.57
C GLY A 213 15.07 -16.09 -1.97
N PHE A 214 14.73 -15.12 -1.13
CA PHE A 214 13.56 -14.26 -1.29
C PHE A 214 13.99 -12.80 -1.34
N ASN A 215 13.13 -11.93 -1.85
CA ASN A 215 13.26 -10.48 -1.75
C ASN A 215 12.52 -9.95 -0.53
N SER A 216 12.62 -8.64 -0.28
CA SER A 216 12.06 -8.00 0.91
C SER A 216 11.35 -6.70 0.58
N ILE A 217 10.33 -6.38 1.38
CA ILE A 217 9.71 -5.06 1.42
C ILE A 217 10.10 -4.40 2.74
N PHE A 218 10.57 -3.15 2.67
CA PHE A 218 10.87 -2.33 3.82
C PHE A 218 9.89 -1.16 3.88
N CYS A 219 8.90 -1.30 4.75
CA CYS A 219 7.87 -0.28 4.94
C CYS A 219 8.33 0.76 5.96
N VAL A 220 8.20 2.03 5.60
CA VAL A 220 8.48 3.18 6.47
C VAL A 220 7.26 4.08 6.59
N ALA A 221 7.23 4.92 7.64
CA ALA A 221 6.05 5.68 7.99
C ALA A 221 5.84 6.95 7.15
N SER A 222 6.90 7.46 6.49
CA SER A 222 6.80 8.71 5.72
C SER A 222 7.82 8.80 4.59
N VAL A 223 7.58 9.68 3.61
CA VAL A 223 8.50 9.95 2.50
C VAL A 223 9.85 10.52 2.97
N PRO A 224 9.92 11.48 3.91
CA PRO A 224 11.19 11.91 4.49
C PRO A 224 12.00 10.73 5.06
N MET A 225 11.34 9.79 5.72
CA MET A 225 11.99 8.59 6.25
C MET A 225 12.48 7.66 5.13
N ALA A 226 11.69 7.45 4.07
CA ALA A 226 12.10 6.67 2.91
C ALA A 226 13.37 7.26 2.26
N LYS A 227 13.41 8.60 2.10
CA LYS A 227 14.57 9.32 1.59
C LYS A 227 15.83 9.09 2.43
N LEU A 228 15.72 9.21 3.75
CA LEU A 228 16.86 9.00 4.66
C LEU A 228 17.39 7.56 4.59
N TYR A 229 16.51 6.57 4.59
CA TYR A 229 16.92 5.17 4.46
C TYR A 229 17.52 4.87 3.10
N TYR A 230 16.91 5.33 2.02
CA TYR A 230 17.43 5.09 0.66
C TYR A 230 18.84 5.65 0.49
N GLN A 231 19.09 6.88 0.98
CA GLN A 231 20.40 7.51 0.94
C GLN A 231 21.42 6.75 1.82
N GLU A 232 21.02 6.32 3.01
CA GLU A 232 21.92 5.58 3.90
C GLU A 232 22.23 4.18 3.36
N PHE A 233 21.27 3.49 2.71
CA PHE A 233 21.55 2.25 1.99
C PHE A 233 22.60 2.46 0.90
N LYS A 234 22.41 3.47 0.03
CA LYS A 234 23.41 3.80 -1.02
C LYS A 234 24.79 4.05 -0.44
N LYS A 235 24.87 4.83 0.62
CA LYS A 235 26.13 5.16 1.31
C LYS A 235 26.82 3.92 1.88
N GLN A 236 26.10 3.07 2.60
CA GLN A 236 26.69 1.88 3.21
C GLN A 236 27.07 0.82 2.17
N MET A 237 26.28 0.63 1.13
CA MET A 237 26.62 -0.27 0.01
C MET A 237 27.81 0.25 -0.82
N ALA A 238 27.99 1.55 -0.93
CA ALA A 238 29.17 2.13 -1.58
C ALA A 238 30.44 1.90 -0.73
N ALA A 239 30.32 1.90 0.60
CA ALA A 239 31.43 1.61 1.52
C ALA A 239 31.79 0.11 1.60
N ASP A 240 30.81 -0.78 1.38
CA ASP A 240 31.01 -2.23 1.37
C ASP A 240 30.29 -2.88 0.15
N PRO A 241 30.97 -3.00 -0.98
CA PRO A 241 30.40 -3.58 -2.20
C PRO A 241 29.95 -5.04 -2.07
N THR A 242 30.40 -5.77 -1.04
CA THR A 242 29.98 -7.17 -0.81
C THR A 242 28.52 -7.27 -0.37
N LYS A 243 27.95 -6.17 0.15
CA LYS A 243 26.56 -6.05 0.62
C LYS A 243 25.65 -5.35 -0.38
N ARG A 244 26.02 -5.35 -1.66
CA ARG A 244 25.26 -4.67 -2.70
C ARG A 244 23.92 -5.36 -2.96
N LEU A 245 22.83 -4.59 -2.79
CA LEU A 245 21.45 -4.99 -3.08
C LEU A 245 20.89 -4.14 -4.23
N ARG A 246 20.00 -4.72 -5.01
CA ARG A 246 19.16 -3.98 -5.98
C ARG A 246 17.97 -3.41 -5.24
N ILE A 247 18.02 -2.11 -4.98
CA ILE A 247 17.02 -1.39 -4.18
C ILE A 247 16.22 -0.46 -5.06
N ALA A 248 14.91 -0.45 -4.89
CA ALA A 248 14.01 0.56 -5.46
C ALA A 248 13.16 1.18 -4.35
N THR A 249 12.56 2.33 -4.63
CA THR A 249 11.58 2.96 -3.75
C THR A 249 10.37 3.41 -4.54
N ILE A 250 9.20 3.30 -3.92
CA ILE A 250 7.95 3.79 -4.48
C ILE A 250 7.03 4.31 -3.39
N TYR A 251 6.36 5.41 -3.65
CA TYR A 251 5.34 6.00 -2.79
C TYR A 251 4.42 6.91 -3.62
N SER A 252 3.23 7.18 -3.08
CA SER A 252 2.26 8.09 -3.66
C SER A 252 1.98 9.28 -2.74
N TYR A 253 1.29 10.29 -3.26
CA TYR A 253 0.96 11.50 -2.53
C TYR A 253 0.16 11.26 -1.23
N GLY A 254 -0.85 10.40 -1.28
CA GLY A 254 -1.76 10.16 -0.14
C GLY A 254 -1.13 9.58 1.13
N ALA A 255 0.14 9.18 1.09
CA ALA A 255 0.82 8.57 2.21
C ALA A 255 1.42 9.56 3.24
N ASN A 256 1.31 10.88 3.04
CA ASN A 256 2.19 11.83 3.72
C ASN A 256 1.52 13.01 4.41
N GLU A 257 0.24 13.25 4.24
CA GLU A 257 -0.43 14.29 4.99
C GLU A 257 -0.80 13.75 6.38
N ALA A 258 -0.20 14.37 7.40
CA ALA A 258 -0.72 14.31 8.75
C ALA A 258 -2.22 14.61 8.69
N GLU A 259 -3.03 13.76 9.34
CA GLU A 259 -4.48 13.84 9.44
C GLU A 259 -4.95 15.29 9.67
N THR A 260 -5.16 16.02 8.60
CA THR A 260 -5.95 17.23 8.61
C THR A 260 -7.34 16.86 8.11
N ASP A 261 -8.26 16.66 9.05
CA ASP A 261 -9.71 16.56 8.83
C ASP A 261 -10.22 15.35 8.02
N GLY A 262 -9.88 14.14 8.40
CA GLY A 262 -10.68 12.94 8.03
C GLY A 262 -10.85 12.66 6.54
N ILE A 263 -10.11 13.33 5.67
CA ILE A 263 -10.06 13.12 4.23
C ILE A 263 -8.74 12.40 3.95
N LEU A 264 -8.76 11.08 4.11
CA LEU A 264 -7.77 10.26 3.41
C LEU A 264 -8.08 10.44 1.91
N ASP A 265 -7.31 11.29 1.24
CA ASP A 265 -7.20 11.20 -0.21
C ASP A 265 -6.70 9.78 -0.49
N GLU A 266 -7.59 8.98 -1.10
CA GLU A 266 -7.21 7.63 -1.47
C GLU A 266 -5.96 7.71 -2.34
N GLU A 267 -5.02 6.88 -1.95
CA GLU A 267 -3.93 6.47 -2.77
C GLU A 267 -4.42 6.21 -4.19
N ASN A 268 -4.37 7.22 -5.03
CA ASN A 268 -4.14 6.98 -6.41
C ASN A 268 -2.64 6.68 -6.49
N PRO A 269 -2.20 5.40 -6.48
CA PRO A 269 -0.78 5.06 -6.46
C PRO A 269 -0.05 5.59 -7.70
N GLU A 270 -0.79 6.12 -8.63
CA GLU A 270 -0.37 6.61 -9.92
C GLU A 270 -0.29 8.15 -9.98
N ASP A 271 -0.67 8.88 -8.91
CA ASP A 271 -0.67 10.35 -8.91
C ASP A 271 0.47 10.91 -8.05
N THR A 272 1.44 11.52 -8.72
CA THR A 272 2.55 12.25 -8.11
C THR A 272 2.38 13.77 -8.18
N SER A 273 1.28 14.27 -8.76
CA SER A 273 1.11 15.69 -9.08
C SER A 273 1.08 16.60 -7.83
N ASN A 274 0.68 16.06 -6.69
CA ASN A 274 0.56 16.77 -5.44
C ASN A 274 1.73 16.57 -4.47
N LEU A 275 2.77 15.79 -4.85
CA LEU A 275 4.00 15.69 -4.06
C LEU A 275 4.68 17.08 -3.96
N ASP A 276 5.20 17.40 -2.77
CA ASP A 276 6.08 18.56 -2.65
C ASP A 276 7.32 18.42 -3.53
N GLN A 277 7.92 19.56 -3.93
CA GLN A 277 9.02 19.56 -4.89
C GLN A 277 10.20 18.69 -4.43
N SER A 278 10.53 18.71 -3.13
CA SER A 278 11.64 17.93 -2.58
C SER A 278 11.40 16.42 -2.65
N SER A 279 10.16 15.99 -2.40
CA SER A 279 9.75 14.57 -2.49
C SER A 279 9.73 14.09 -3.95
N ARG A 280 9.29 14.94 -4.86
CA ARG A 280 9.33 14.65 -6.30
C ARG A 280 10.76 14.55 -6.82
N ASP A 281 11.63 15.52 -6.52
CA ASP A 281 13.04 15.53 -6.93
C ASP A 281 13.78 14.27 -6.41
N PHE A 282 13.47 13.86 -5.18
CA PHE A 282 14.02 12.62 -4.64
C PHE A 282 13.53 11.39 -5.39
N LEU A 283 12.22 11.32 -5.69
CA LEU A 283 11.65 10.19 -6.42
C LEU A 283 12.22 10.12 -7.84
N ASP A 284 12.38 11.26 -8.53
CA ASP A 284 13.03 11.33 -9.83
C ASP A 284 14.46 10.81 -9.78
N ALA A 285 15.25 11.21 -8.77
CA ALA A 285 16.60 10.71 -8.59
C ALA A 285 16.63 9.19 -8.33
N ALA A 286 15.70 8.66 -7.54
CA ALA A 286 15.60 7.22 -7.29
C ALA A 286 15.15 6.45 -8.54
N ILE A 287 14.27 7.03 -9.36
CA ILE A 287 13.87 6.46 -10.65
C ILE A 287 15.04 6.47 -11.64
N GLN A 288 15.91 7.48 -11.61
CA GLN A 288 17.13 7.47 -12.45
C GLN A 288 18.06 6.32 -12.05
N ASP A 289 18.31 6.10 -10.76
CA ASP A 289 19.09 4.94 -10.30
C ASP A 289 18.46 3.61 -10.79
N TYR A 290 17.13 3.53 -10.78
CA TYR A 290 16.38 2.38 -11.29
C TYR A 290 16.54 2.21 -12.82
N ASN A 291 16.42 3.31 -13.56
CA ASN A 291 16.61 3.32 -15.02
C ASN A 291 18.01 2.84 -15.41
N GLU A 292 19.03 3.26 -14.68
CA GLU A 292 20.42 2.79 -14.89
C GLU A 292 20.53 1.29 -14.60
N MET A 293 19.88 0.79 -13.52
CA MET A 293 19.92 -0.61 -13.12
C MET A 293 19.26 -1.55 -14.13
N PHE A 294 18.14 -1.12 -14.75
CA PHE A 294 17.31 -1.95 -15.61
C PHE A 294 17.24 -1.50 -17.07
N HIS A 295 18.01 -0.47 -17.44
CA HIS A 295 18.06 0.10 -18.81
C HIS A 295 16.67 0.56 -19.29
N THR A 296 15.92 1.25 -18.41
CA THR A 296 14.60 1.82 -18.67
C THR A 296 14.66 3.35 -18.75
N ASN A 297 13.51 4.03 -18.98
CA ASN A 297 13.44 5.49 -19.10
C ASN A 297 12.21 6.07 -18.41
N TYR A 298 11.88 5.58 -17.22
CA TYR A 298 10.77 6.06 -16.43
C TYR A 298 11.04 7.43 -15.80
N SER A 299 9.97 8.14 -15.42
CA SER A 299 10.01 9.42 -14.70
C SER A 299 8.79 9.55 -13.78
N THR A 300 8.73 10.62 -13.00
CA THR A 300 7.55 10.94 -12.16
C THR A 300 6.38 11.51 -12.97
N ASP A 301 6.49 11.64 -14.30
CA ASP A 301 5.42 12.20 -15.13
C ASP A 301 4.36 11.15 -15.47
N GLY A 302 3.13 11.40 -15.14
CA GLY A 302 1.89 10.75 -15.61
C GLY A 302 2.03 9.27 -16.00
N GLU A 303 1.91 8.97 -17.30
CA GLU A 303 1.96 7.61 -17.82
C GLU A 303 3.30 6.91 -17.58
N ARG A 304 4.42 7.65 -17.56
CA ARG A 304 5.75 7.08 -17.30
C ARG A 304 5.88 6.62 -15.85
N PHE A 305 5.24 7.31 -14.91
CA PHE A 305 5.19 6.88 -13.52
C PHE A 305 4.31 5.64 -13.34
N GLN A 306 3.19 5.57 -14.04
CA GLN A 306 2.34 4.37 -14.04
C GLN A 306 3.10 3.14 -14.55
N ASN A 307 3.88 3.31 -15.60
CA ASN A 307 4.71 2.25 -16.15
C ASN A 307 5.84 1.85 -15.19
N TYR A 308 6.46 2.83 -14.50
CA TYR A 308 7.42 2.57 -13.41
C TYR A 308 6.78 1.73 -12.29
N TYR A 309 5.59 2.09 -11.82
CA TYR A 309 4.85 1.34 -10.81
C TYR A 309 4.61 -0.11 -11.21
N LYS A 310 4.15 -0.34 -12.44
CA LYS A 310 3.94 -1.68 -12.98
C LYS A 310 5.24 -2.47 -13.09
N ASP A 311 6.30 -1.85 -13.60
CA ASP A 311 7.61 -2.49 -13.77
C ASP A 311 8.21 -2.89 -12.41
N VAL A 312 8.22 -2.01 -11.41
CA VAL A 312 8.65 -2.30 -10.04
C VAL A 312 7.87 -3.48 -9.46
N SER A 313 6.54 -3.48 -9.61
CA SER A 313 5.68 -4.58 -9.14
C SER A 313 6.04 -5.91 -9.80
N LEU A 314 6.22 -5.92 -11.12
CA LEU A 314 6.59 -7.11 -11.88
C LEU A 314 7.99 -7.60 -11.50
N ARG A 315 8.98 -6.70 -11.35
CA ARG A 315 10.35 -7.08 -10.95
C ARG A 315 10.44 -7.57 -9.51
N MET A 316 9.61 -7.04 -8.61
CA MET A 316 9.49 -7.61 -7.27
C MET A 316 8.97 -9.06 -7.33
N LYS A 317 7.88 -9.30 -8.07
CA LYS A 317 7.36 -10.66 -8.29
C LYS A 317 8.37 -11.55 -8.99
N ASN A 318 9.12 -11.00 -9.90
CA ASN A 318 10.14 -11.66 -10.72
C ASN A 318 11.48 -11.89 -9.99
N LYS A 319 11.60 -11.49 -8.71
CA LYS A 319 12.83 -11.62 -7.90
C LYS A 319 14.04 -10.84 -8.47
N GLU A 320 13.81 -9.84 -9.29
CA GLU A 320 14.86 -9.00 -9.86
C GLU A 320 15.27 -7.86 -8.94
N LEU A 321 14.39 -7.42 -8.03
CA LEU A 321 14.68 -6.49 -6.94
C LEU A 321 14.91 -7.27 -5.65
N ASP A 322 15.88 -6.82 -4.87
CA ASP A 322 16.22 -7.41 -3.58
C ASP A 322 15.41 -6.78 -2.45
N LEU A 323 15.31 -5.44 -2.46
CA LEU A 323 14.64 -4.67 -1.44
C LEU A 323 13.80 -3.56 -2.07
N LEU A 324 12.52 -3.50 -1.73
CA LEU A 324 11.64 -2.39 -2.09
C LEU A 324 11.32 -1.56 -0.85
N ILE A 325 11.70 -0.29 -0.86
CA ILE A 325 11.35 0.67 0.19
C ILE A 325 10.01 1.32 -0.17
N VAL A 326 9.03 1.23 0.73
CA VAL A 326 7.67 1.72 0.49
C VAL A 326 7.18 2.58 1.65
N VAL A 327 6.26 3.49 1.35
CA VAL A 327 5.55 4.29 2.36
C VAL A 327 4.09 3.87 2.33
N ASN A 328 3.66 3.08 3.31
CA ASN A 328 2.27 2.58 3.46
C ASN A 328 1.67 1.88 2.22
N MET A 329 2.50 1.43 1.29
CA MET A 329 2.09 0.76 0.06
C MET A 329 2.50 -0.72 0.07
N PHE A 330 1.90 -1.54 -0.79
CA PHE A 330 2.19 -2.97 -0.91
C PHE A 330 2.03 -3.79 0.38
N LEU A 331 1.32 -3.26 1.37
CA LEU A 331 1.10 -3.96 2.64
C LEU A 331 -0.08 -4.91 2.58
N THR A 332 -1.05 -4.63 1.71
CA THR A 332 -2.23 -5.47 1.46
C THR A 332 -2.42 -5.67 -0.05
N GLY A 333 -2.88 -6.85 -0.45
CA GLY A 333 -3.19 -7.15 -1.84
C GLY A 333 -2.00 -7.29 -2.80
N PHE A 334 -0.76 -7.16 -2.32
CA PHE A 334 0.42 -7.40 -3.14
C PHE A 334 0.78 -8.89 -3.10
N ASP A 335 0.42 -9.60 -4.16
CA ASP A 335 0.75 -11.01 -4.34
C ASP A 335 2.15 -11.13 -4.97
N ALA A 336 3.13 -11.51 -4.16
CA ALA A 336 4.50 -11.83 -4.57
C ALA A 336 4.75 -13.33 -4.31
N THR A 337 4.20 -14.15 -5.17
CA THR A 337 4.38 -15.62 -5.13
C THR A 337 5.80 -16.05 -5.44
#